data_7977fce98185ba8b8117b378537d34ae
#
_entry.id   7977fce98185ba8b8117b378537d34ae
#
_cell.length_a   1.000
_cell.length_b   1.000
_cell.length_c   1.000
_cell.angle_alpha   90.00
_cell.angle_beta   90.00
_cell.angle_gamma   90.00
#
_symmetry.space_group_name_H-M   'P 1'
#
loop_
_entity.id
_entity.type
_entity.pdbx_description
1 polymer ?
#
loop_
_entity_poly.entity_id
_entity_poly.type
_entity_poly.pdbx_seq_one_letter_code
_entity_poly.pdbx_strand_id
1 'polypeptide(L)'
;MKDIKSSKLKPHAAEKPSAPLPAVSDEHVAYLRRLKRHNRFIIAMQLAILVAFIGLWQLFGDLGIVNTFIVSAPLRVLKTLARLNASGELFVHIGITMLETIAGFTVGTLVGTLIAVLMWWSKTLSRILDPYMVVLNALPKIALGPIIIVWVGAGMEAIIVMALLISTIVTIMTVLAGFNEISAEKQLLMRTLGANKMQTFLKVILPASVPTIIGALKLSVGMSWVGVIVGEYLVSKSGLGYLIVYGGGGGFVFIG
;
A
#
# COMPACT_ATOMS: atom_id res chain seq x y z
N MET A 1 -48.54 -18.90 -58.75
CA MET A 1 -48.44 -17.75 -59.69
C MET A 1 -49.05 -16.55 -58.92
N LYS A 2 -48.25 -15.83 -58.20
CA LYS A 2 -48.58 -14.50 -57.65
C LYS A 2 -47.28 -13.78 -57.30
N ASP A 3 -47.09 -12.64 -57.91
CA ASP A 3 -45.93 -11.80 -57.98
C ASP A 3 -45.51 -11.28 -56.56
N ILE A 4 -44.26 -11.50 -56.21
CA ILE A 4 -43.61 -10.82 -55.07
C ILE A 4 -42.97 -9.54 -55.64
N LYS A 5 -43.66 -8.41 -55.46
CA LYS A 5 -43.15 -7.08 -55.75
C LYS A 5 -41.90 -6.79 -54.96
N SER A 6 -40.79 -6.57 -55.66
CA SER A 6 -39.55 -5.99 -55.21
C SER A 6 -39.78 -4.64 -54.49
N SER A 7 -39.72 -4.63 -53.16
CA SER A 7 -39.66 -3.42 -52.39
C SER A 7 -38.25 -2.83 -52.48
N LYS A 8 -38.10 -1.79 -53.29
CA LYS A 8 -36.88 -0.97 -53.36
C LYS A 8 -36.67 -0.28 -52.01
N LEU A 9 -35.66 -0.73 -51.25
CA LEU A 9 -35.14 0.03 -50.09
C LEU A 9 -34.67 1.39 -50.60
N LYS A 10 -35.30 2.46 -50.10
CA LYS A 10 -34.82 3.82 -50.30
C LYS A 10 -33.48 3.97 -49.58
N PRO A 11 -32.46 4.62 -50.21
CA PRO A 11 -31.21 4.90 -49.50
C PRO A 11 -31.49 5.82 -48.31
N HIS A 12 -30.97 5.42 -47.16
CA HIS A 12 -30.99 6.22 -45.94
C HIS A 12 -30.36 7.59 -46.25
N ALA A 13 -31.15 8.65 -46.11
CA ALA A 13 -30.68 9.99 -46.30
C ALA A 13 -29.54 10.23 -45.28
N ALA A 14 -28.38 10.67 -45.79
CA ALA A 14 -27.25 11.02 -44.97
C ALA A 14 -27.71 12.02 -43.89
N GLU A 15 -27.56 11.61 -42.65
CA GLU A 15 -27.85 12.42 -41.48
C GLU A 15 -27.00 13.69 -41.55
N LYS A 16 -27.67 14.84 -41.60
CA LYS A 16 -26.98 16.15 -41.59
C LYS A 16 -26.01 16.19 -40.41
N PRO A 17 -24.80 16.77 -40.57
CA PRO A 17 -23.86 16.88 -39.50
C PRO A 17 -24.52 17.57 -38.30
N SER A 18 -24.41 16.93 -37.13
CA SER A 18 -24.94 17.39 -35.87
C SER A 18 -24.57 18.86 -35.66
N ALA A 19 -25.54 19.65 -35.20
CA ALA A 19 -25.34 21.04 -34.88
C ALA A 19 -24.04 21.24 -34.08
N PRO A 20 -23.28 22.34 -34.32
CA PRO A 20 -22.07 22.61 -33.57
C PRO A 20 -22.41 22.59 -32.08
N LEU A 21 -21.58 21.90 -31.28
CA LEU A 21 -21.74 21.84 -29.83
C LEU A 21 -21.94 23.25 -29.30
N PRO A 22 -22.90 23.49 -28.39
CA PRO A 22 -23.18 24.83 -27.90
C PRO A 22 -21.88 25.45 -27.37
N ALA A 23 -21.58 26.66 -27.86
CA ALA A 23 -20.43 27.42 -27.41
C ALA A 23 -20.48 27.49 -25.87
N VAL A 24 -19.40 27.14 -25.22
CA VAL A 24 -19.28 27.16 -23.75
C VAL A 24 -19.63 28.57 -23.30
N SER A 25 -20.66 28.72 -22.47
CA SER A 25 -21.11 30.02 -22.02
C SER A 25 -20.00 30.76 -21.27
N ASP A 26 -19.94 32.11 -21.41
CA ASP A 26 -18.95 32.94 -20.72
C ASP A 26 -18.97 32.72 -19.18
N GLU A 27 -20.14 32.45 -18.64
CA GLU A 27 -20.32 32.11 -17.22
C GLU A 27 -19.60 30.79 -16.86
N HIS A 28 -19.66 29.79 -17.71
CA HIS A 28 -18.93 28.52 -17.48
C HIS A 28 -17.42 28.71 -17.54
N VAL A 29 -16.93 29.55 -18.47
CA VAL A 29 -15.50 29.89 -18.56
C VAL A 29 -15.06 30.68 -17.31
N ALA A 30 -15.87 31.60 -16.84
CA ALA A 30 -15.60 32.35 -15.60
C ALA A 30 -15.59 31.43 -14.37
N TYR A 31 -16.51 30.47 -14.28
CA TYR A 31 -16.56 29.45 -13.23
C TYR A 31 -15.29 28.58 -13.22
N LEU A 32 -14.88 28.07 -14.39
CA LEU A 32 -13.66 27.27 -14.51
C LEU A 32 -12.40 28.07 -14.13
N ARG A 33 -12.33 29.36 -14.48
CA ARG A 33 -11.23 30.25 -14.06
C ARG A 33 -11.21 30.43 -12.54
N ARG A 34 -12.37 30.59 -11.90
CA ARG A 34 -12.49 30.70 -10.44
C ARG A 34 -12.05 29.43 -9.76
N LEU A 35 -12.49 28.26 -10.25
CA LEU A 35 -12.05 26.95 -9.75
C LEU A 35 -10.54 26.76 -9.88
N LYS A 36 -9.97 27.05 -11.05
CA LYS A 36 -8.51 26.96 -11.26
C LYS A 36 -7.73 27.88 -10.32
N ARG A 37 -8.23 29.10 -10.09
CA ARG A 37 -7.61 30.06 -9.14
C ARG A 37 -7.70 29.55 -7.71
N HIS A 38 -8.84 29.00 -7.30
CA HIS A 38 -9.04 28.43 -5.98
C HIS A 38 -8.11 27.21 -5.75
N ASN A 39 -8.05 26.30 -6.71
CA ASN A 39 -7.16 25.14 -6.62
C ASN A 39 -5.68 25.57 -6.59
N ARG A 40 -5.27 26.58 -7.37
CA ARG A 40 -3.90 27.11 -7.30
C ARG A 40 -3.61 27.74 -5.94
N PHE A 41 -4.57 28.44 -5.35
CA PHE A 41 -4.44 29.02 -4.01
C PHE A 41 -4.28 27.90 -2.96
N ILE A 42 -5.10 26.83 -3.03
CA ILE A 42 -4.97 25.67 -2.13
C ILE A 42 -3.58 25.04 -2.26
N ILE A 43 -3.12 24.79 -3.48
CA ILE A 43 -1.79 24.21 -3.72
C ILE A 43 -0.68 25.13 -3.20
N ALA A 44 -0.80 26.46 -3.45
CA ALA A 44 0.17 27.42 -2.95
C ALA A 44 0.22 27.46 -1.42
N MET A 45 -0.93 27.38 -0.74
CA MET A 45 -0.99 27.30 0.73
C MET A 45 -0.41 26.00 1.26
N GLN A 46 -0.67 24.86 0.61
CA GLN A 46 -0.08 23.58 0.98
C GLN A 46 1.45 23.63 0.87
N LEU A 47 1.97 24.18 -0.24
CA LEU A 47 3.41 24.36 -0.42
C LEU A 47 4.00 25.36 0.59
N ALA A 48 3.29 26.45 0.86
CA ALA A 48 3.74 27.44 1.86
C ALA A 48 3.84 26.83 3.26
N ILE A 49 2.86 26.03 3.67
CA ILE A 49 2.89 25.31 4.95
C ILE A 49 4.06 24.35 4.99
N LEU A 50 4.30 23.57 3.92
CA LEU A 50 5.43 22.64 3.86
C LEU A 50 6.77 23.35 3.95
N VAL A 51 6.95 24.45 3.18
CA VAL A 51 8.18 25.26 3.20
C VAL A 51 8.37 25.93 4.56
N ALA A 52 7.30 26.47 5.16
CA ALA A 52 7.36 27.04 6.50
C ALA A 52 7.77 26.01 7.55
N PHE A 53 7.23 24.80 7.49
CA PHE A 53 7.59 23.70 8.40
C PHE A 53 9.08 23.33 8.25
N ILE A 54 9.58 23.12 7.03
CA ILE A 54 10.98 22.81 6.79
C ILE A 54 11.89 23.98 7.21
N GLY A 55 11.48 25.22 6.94
CA GLY A 55 12.23 26.42 7.32
C GLY A 55 12.30 26.61 8.82
N LEU A 56 11.21 26.39 9.55
CA LEU A 56 11.19 26.44 11.01
C LEU A 56 12.05 25.33 11.61
N TRP A 57 11.98 24.12 11.06
CA TRP A 57 12.84 23.03 11.50
C TRP A 57 14.33 23.35 11.32
N GLN A 58 14.71 23.89 10.16
CA GLN A 58 16.08 24.34 9.92
C GLN A 58 16.50 25.46 10.90
N LEU A 59 15.63 26.45 11.09
CA LEU A 59 15.89 27.58 11.97
C LEU A 59 16.09 27.15 13.43
N PHE A 60 15.27 26.24 13.95
CA PHE A 60 15.41 25.72 15.30
C PHE A 60 16.70 24.90 15.47
N GLY A 61 17.14 24.20 14.42
CA GLY A 61 18.43 23.52 14.40
C GLY A 61 19.60 24.48 14.41
N ASP A 62 19.54 25.57 13.65
CA ASP A 62 20.63 26.56 13.56
C ASP A 62 20.72 27.45 14.80
N LEU A 63 19.59 27.77 15.44
CA LEU A 63 19.55 28.54 16.69
C LEU A 63 19.96 27.71 17.92
N GLY A 64 20.19 26.41 17.78
CA GLY A 64 20.56 25.54 18.90
C GLY A 64 19.44 25.36 19.94
N ILE A 65 18.19 25.76 19.60
CA ILE A 65 17.01 25.56 20.45
C ILE A 65 16.73 24.08 20.62
N VAL A 66 16.96 23.33 19.55
CA VAL A 66 16.87 21.88 19.54
C VAL A 66 18.30 21.32 19.46
N ASN A 67 18.60 20.36 20.36
CA ASN A 67 19.88 19.69 20.30
C ASN A 67 20.02 18.97 18.94
N THR A 68 20.85 19.51 18.06
CA THR A 68 21.06 18.99 16.70
C THR A 68 21.70 17.61 16.65
N PHE A 69 22.18 17.13 17.80
CA PHE A 69 22.59 15.74 17.97
C PHE A 69 21.36 14.82 18.10
N ILE A 70 20.26 15.34 18.66
CA ILE A 70 19.01 14.60 18.88
C ILE A 70 18.06 14.74 17.67
N VAL A 71 17.86 15.97 17.20
CA VAL A 71 16.98 16.24 16.07
C VAL A 71 17.80 16.87 14.96
N SER A 72 18.16 16.08 13.94
CA SER A 72 18.94 16.56 12.80
C SER A 72 18.29 17.79 12.15
N ALA A 73 18.99 18.48 11.27
CA ALA A 73 18.46 19.59 10.48
C ALA A 73 18.35 19.17 9.00
N PRO A 74 17.35 19.69 8.23
CA PRO A 74 17.15 19.33 6.84
C PRO A 74 18.41 19.39 5.97
N LEU A 75 19.21 20.43 6.11
CA LEU A 75 20.48 20.55 5.38
C LEU A 75 21.50 19.48 5.76
N ARG A 76 21.54 19.04 7.02
CA ARG A 76 22.43 17.94 7.43
C ARG A 76 21.99 16.62 6.81
N VAL A 77 20.69 16.34 6.80
CA VAL A 77 20.12 15.16 6.12
C VAL A 77 20.51 15.14 4.65
N LEU A 78 20.33 16.26 3.94
CA LEU A 78 20.69 16.37 2.52
C LEU A 78 22.20 16.16 2.29
N LYS A 79 23.06 16.73 3.14
CA LYS A 79 24.52 16.53 3.08
C LYS A 79 24.91 15.07 3.30
N THR A 80 24.28 14.41 4.28
CA THR A 80 24.51 12.98 4.55
C THR A 80 24.07 12.11 3.37
N LEU A 81 22.88 12.35 2.82
CA LEU A 81 22.42 11.65 1.61
C LEU A 81 23.37 11.86 0.41
N ALA A 82 23.82 13.08 0.19
CA ALA A 82 24.78 13.37 -0.89
C ALA A 82 26.10 12.62 -0.67
N ARG A 83 26.62 12.56 0.56
CA ARG A 83 27.83 11.81 0.91
C ARG A 83 27.65 10.30 0.67
N LEU A 84 26.56 9.71 1.19
CA LEU A 84 26.26 8.30 1.01
C LEU A 84 26.03 7.94 -0.47
N ASN A 85 25.46 8.86 -1.25
CA ASN A 85 25.32 8.69 -2.69
C ASN A 85 26.68 8.72 -3.40
N ALA A 86 27.55 9.63 -3.00
CA ALA A 86 28.91 9.74 -3.59
C ALA A 86 29.81 8.54 -3.24
N SER A 87 29.65 7.94 -2.05
CA SER A 87 30.35 6.71 -1.66
C SER A 87 29.75 5.43 -2.27
N GLY A 88 28.55 5.50 -2.86
CA GLY A 88 27.81 4.33 -3.37
C GLY A 88 27.12 3.51 -2.29
N GLU A 89 27.34 3.78 -1.01
CA GLU A 89 26.76 3.05 0.11
C GLU A 89 25.24 3.14 0.15
N LEU A 90 24.67 4.28 -0.27
CA LEU A 90 23.22 4.50 -0.31
C LEU A 90 22.50 3.40 -1.10
N PHE A 91 23.01 3.04 -2.27
CA PHE A 91 22.41 2.02 -3.13
C PHE A 91 22.51 0.61 -2.54
N VAL A 92 23.59 0.33 -1.80
CA VAL A 92 23.75 -0.94 -1.10
C VAL A 92 22.68 -1.07 -0.01
N HIS A 93 22.50 -0.04 0.80
CA HIS A 93 21.49 -0.03 1.86
C HIS A 93 20.06 -0.12 1.30
N ILE A 94 19.74 0.62 0.24
CA ILE A 94 18.45 0.51 -0.46
C ILE A 94 18.25 -0.91 -0.98
N GLY A 95 19.26 -1.50 -1.62
CA GLY A 95 19.19 -2.84 -2.19
C GLY A 95 18.87 -3.91 -1.14
N ILE A 96 19.50 -3.83 0.04
CA ILE A 96 19.28 -4.76 1.15
C ILE A 96 17.84 -4.62 1.67
N THR A 97 17.41 -3.41 2.00
CA THR A 97 16.03 -3.16 2.47
C THR A 97 14.99 -3.62 1.44
N MET A 98 15.23 -3.38 0.15
CA MET A 98 14.34 -3.83 -0.91
C MET A 98 14.27 -5.36 -1.00
N LEU A 99 15.40 -6.04 -0.89
CA LEU A 99 15.46 -7.51 -0.92
C LEU A 99 14.69 -8.11 0.27
N GLU A 100 14.94 -7.62 1.47
CA GLU A 100 14.24 -8.05 2.70
C GLU A 100 12.74 -7.78 2.61
N THR A 101 12.36 -6.61 2.09
CA THR A 101 10.94 -6.24 1.90
C THR A 101 10.26 -7.16 0.88
N ILE A 102 10.89 -7.40 -0.26
CA ILE A 102 10.33 -8.28 -1.29
C ILE A 102 10.20 -9.71 -0.76
N ALA A 103 11.19 -10.21 -0.05
CA ALA A 103 11.16 -11.55 0.55
C ALA A 103 10.02 -11.64 1.58
N GLY A 104 9.98 -10.76 2.57
CA GLY A 104 8.95 -10.74 3.61
C GLY A 104 7.54 -10.53 3.05
N PHE A 105 7.38 -9.61 2.10
CA PHE A 105 6.12 -9.37 1.40
C PHE A 105 5.65 -10.60 0.62
N THR A 106 6.50 -11.16 -0.22
CA THR A 106 6.10 -12.27 -1.11
C THR A 106 5.70 -13.49 -0.29
N VAL A 107 6.55 -13.91 0.64
CA VAL A 107 6.26 -15.09 1.47
C VAL A 107 5.07 -14.83 2.38
N GLY A 108 5.02 -13.65 3.04
CA GLY A 108 3.91 -13.29 3.92
C GLY A 108 2.56 -13.20 3.20
N THR A 109 2.54 -12.66 1.99
CA THR A 109 1.33 -12.56 1.18
C THR A 109 0.88 -13.95 0.68
N LEU A 110 1.78 -14.80 0.22
CA LEU A 110 1.45 -16.15 -0.22
C LEU A 110 0.89 -16.98 0.93
N VAL A 111 1.57 -17.00 2.07
CA VAL A 111 1.14 -17.72 3.28
C VAL A 111 -0.18 -17.15 3.79
N GLY A 112 -0.30 -15.82 3.88
CA GLY A 112 -1.52 -15.17 4.33
C GLY A 112 -2.72 -15.44 3.44
N THR A 113 -2.54 -15.40 2.12
CA THR A 113 -3.60 -15.74 1.16
C THR A 113 -4.01 -17.20 1.27
N LEU A 114 -3.05 -18.13 1.41
CA LEU A 114 -3.32 -19.54 1.59
C LEU A 114 -4.16 -19.78 2.85
N ILE A 115 -3.77 -19.18 3.98
CA ILE A 115 -4.52 -19.29 5.23
C ILE A 115 -5.93 -18.69 5.08
N ALA A 116 -6.07 -17.54 4.44
CA ALA A 116 -7.38 -16.93 4.17
C ALA A 116 -8.29 -17.84 3.35
N VAL A 117 -7.76 -18.49 2.32
CA VAL A 117 -8.49 -19.49 1.51
C VAL A 117 -8.91 -20.68 2.38
N LEU A 118 -8.04 -21.21 3.22
CA LEU A 118 -8.34 -22.33 4.12
C LEU A 118 -9.42 -21.95 5.14
N MET A 119 -9.35 -20.75 5.71
CA MET A 119 -10.37 -20.23 6.63
C MET A 119 -11.73 -20.04 5.92
N TRP A 120 -11.74 -19.51 4.70
CA TRP A 120 -12.98 -19.42 3.91
C TRP A 120 -13.53 -20.80 3.56
N TRP A 121 -12.63 -21.76 3.29
CA TRP A 121 -13.02 -23.12 2.94
C TRP A 121 -13.66 -23.88 4.11
N SER A 122 -13.16 -23.69 5.31
CA SER A 122 -13.65 -24.37 6.52
C SER A 122 -14.20 -23.39 7.53
N LYS A 123 -15.54 -23.35 7.68
CA LYS A 123 -16.21 -22.52 8.70
C LYS A 123 -15.75 -22.86 10.13
N THR A 124 -15.41 -24.12 10.38
CA THR A 124 -14.90 -24.54 11.69
C THR A 124 -13.51 -23.95 11.93
N LEU A 125 -12.62 -24.06 10.94
CA LEU A 125 -11.28 -23.46 11.02
C LEU A 125 -11.36 -21.95 11.20
N SER A 126 -12.22 -21.28 10.42
CA SER A 126 -12.44 -19.84 10.56
C SER A 126 -12.86 -19.45 11.98
N ARG A 127 -13.85 -20.14 12.56
CA ARG A 127 -14.31 -19.88 13.93
C ARG A 127 -13.26 -20.15 15.00
N ILE A 128 -12.38 -21.11 14.77
CA ILE A 128 -11.29 -21.41 15.71
C ILE A 128 -10.21 -20.34 15.63
N LEU A 129 -9.81 -19.92 14.40
CA LEU A 129 -8.71 -18.98 14.20
C LEU A 129 -9.11 -17.51 14.38
N ASP A 130 -10.37 -17.17 14.19
CA ASP A 130 -10.86 -15.78 14.23
C ASP A 130 -10.45 -15.03 15.51
N PRO A 131 -10.68 -15.55 16.75
CA PRO A 131 -10.25 -14.86 17.97
C PRO A 131 -8.72 -14.69 18.03
N TYR A 132 -7.94 -15.63 17.53
CA TYR A 132 -6.48 -15.49 17.48
C TYR A 132 -6.05 -14.42 16.49
N MET A 133 -6.71 -14.33 15.33
CA MET A 133 -6.42 -13.28 14.34
C MET A 133 -6.73 -11.89 14.91
N VAL A 134 -7.82 -11.74 15.65
CA VAL A 134 -8.17 -10.47 16.33
C VAL A 134 -7.07 -10.09 17.33
N VAL A 135 -6.64 -11.01 18.18
CA VAL A 135 -5.58 -10.77 19.17
C VAL A 135 -4.26 -10.42 18.48
N LEU A 136 -3.83 -11.23 17.50
CA LEU A 136 -2.58 -11.00 16.76
C LEU A 136 -2.57 -9.66 16.02
N ASN A 137 -3.74 -9.23 15.51
CA ASN A 137 -3.84 -7.93 14.86
C ASN A 137 -3.81 -6.76 15.85
N ALA A 138 -4.36 -6.94 17.05
CA ALA A 138 -4.38 -5.93 18.10
C ALA A 138 -3.01 -5.75 18.78
N LEU A 139 -2.16 -6.77 18.76
CA LEU A 139 -0.82 -6.67 19.36
C LEU A 139 0.04 -5.61 18.62
N PRO A 140 0.79 -4.80 19.36
CA PRO A 140 1.78 -3.92 18.77
C PRO A 140 2.92 -4.75 18.17
N LYS A 141 2.80 -5.04 16.87
CA LYS A 141 3.68 -5.97 16.13
C LYS A 141 5.17 -5.61 16.28
N ILE A 142 5.48 -4.32 16.41
CA ILE A 142 6.83 -3.82 16.65
C ILE A 142 7.39 -4.34 17.98
N ALA A 143 6.54 -4.48 19.02
CA ALA A 143 6.97 -4.99 20.32
C ALA A 143 7.35 -6.48 20.31
N LEU A 144 6.99 -7.21 19.23
CA LEU A 144 7.43 -8.59 19.04
C LEU A 144 8.88 -8.70 18.54
N GLY A 145 9.48 -7.60 18.07
CA GLY A 145 10.85 -7.58 17.55
C GLY A 145 11.87 -8.23 18.47
N PRO A 146 12.02 -7.81 19.74
CA PRO A 146 12.96 -8.44 20.67
C PRO A 146 12.75 -9.94 20.87
N ILE A 147 11.49 -10.40 20.87
CA ILE A 147 11.15 -11.82 21.02
C ILE A 147 11.61 -12.61 19.79
N ILE A 148 11.37 -12.08 18.60
CA ILE A 148 11.79 -12.70 17.34
C ILE A 148 13.31 -12.80 17.27
N ILE A 149 14.01 -11.75 17.69
CA ILE A 149 15.48 -11.73 17.73
C ILE A 149 16.03 -12.83 18.65
N VAL A 150 15.42 -13.03 19.80
CA VAL A 150 15.83 -14.09 20.75
C VAL A 150 15.59 -15.48 20.16
N TRP A 151 14.52 -15.68 19.39
CA TRP A 151 14.16 -16.99 18.83
C TRP A 151 14.92 -17.34 17.56
N VAL A 152 15.10 -16.37 16.69
CA VAL A 152 15.67 -16.57 15.34
C VAL A 152 17.15 -16.21 15.29
N GLY A 153 17.59 -15.33 16.21
CA GLY A 153 18.92 -14.74 16.19
C GLY A 153 18.89 -13.30 15.64
N ALA A 154 19.97 -12.58 15.86
CA ALA A 154 20.15 -11.22 15.34
C ALA A 154 20.70 -11.29 13.91
N GLY A 155 19.93 -10.84 12.92
CA GLY A 155 20.35 -10.84 11.52
C GLY A 155 19.20 -10.65 10.54
N MET A 156 19.50 -10.85 9.25
CA MET A 156 18.55 -10.73 8.15
C MET A 156 17.33 -11.65 8.32
N GLU A 157 17.52 -12.83 8.88
CA GLU A 157 16.46 -13.80 9.12
C GLU A 157 15.40 -13.24 10.05
N ALA A 158 15.80 -12.60 11.16
CA ALA A 158 14.88 -11.96 12.10
C ALA A 158 14.09 -10.82 11.44
N ILE A 159 14.73 -10.02 10.58
CA ILE A 159 14.12 -8.92 9.84
C ILE A 159 13.05 -9.46 8.88
N ILE A 160 13.38 -10.48 8.11
CA ILE A 160 12.44 -11.14 7.18
C ILE A 160 11.27 -11.76 7.95
N VAL A 161 11.50 -12.40 9.08
CA VAL A 161 10.44 -12.99 9.92
C VAL A 161 9.52 -11.91 10.48
N MET A 162 10.05 -10.76 10.90
CA MET A 162 9.23 -9.62 11.32
C MET A 162 8.33 -9.10 10.19
N ALA A 163 8.91 -8.87 9.01
CA ALA A 163 8.17 -8.42 7.84
C ALA A 163 7.09 -9.44 7.44
N LEU A 164 7.43 -10.72 7.42
CA LEU A 164 6.53 -11.84 7.13
C LEU A 164 5.36 -11.88 8.11
N LEU A 165 5.61 -11.84 9.42
CA LEU A 165 4.58 -11.88 10.44
C LEU A 165 3.58 -10.74 10.27
N ILE A 166 4.08 -9.52 10.09
CA ILE A 166 3.23 -8.33 9.93
C ILE A 166 2.38 -8.43 8.65
N SER A 167 3.00 -8.78 7.52
CA SER A 167 2.30 -8.87 6.24
C SER A 167 1.32 -10.03 6.19
N THR A 168 1.65 -11.18 6.79
CA THR A 168 0.76 -12.36 6.83
C THR A 168 -0.53 -12.07 7.55
N ILE A 169 -0.47 -11.49 8.77
CA ILE A 169 -1.68 -11.19 9.56
C ILE A 169 -2.60 -10.23 8.80
N VAL A 170 -2.04 -9.16 8.24
CA VAL A 170 -2.81 -8.17 7.47
C VAL A 170 -3.42 -8.80 6.23
N THR A 171 -2.65 -9.62 5.50
CA THR A 171 -3.14 -10.31 4.31
C THR A 171 -4.28 -11.28 4.63
N ILE A 172 -4.15 -12.10 5.68
CA ILE A 172 -5.21 -13.03 6.09
C ILE A 172 -6.51 -12.26 6.32
N MET A 173 -6.47 -11.23 7.16
CA MET A 173 -7.66 -10.49 7.53
C MET A 173 -8.32 -9.78 6.34
N THR A 174 -7.51 -9.12 5.50
CA THR A 174 -8.04 -8.35 4.37
C THR A 174 -8.58 -9.25 3.27
N VAL A 175 -7.87 -10.33 2.92
CA VAL A 175 -8.30 -11.27 1.88
C VAL A 175 -9.54 -12.05 2.35
N LEU A 176 -9.55 -12.52 3.59
CA LEU A 176 -10.71 -13.21 4.16
C LEU A 176 -11.95 -12.30 4.22
N ALA A 177 -11.78 -11.04 4.60
CA ALA A 177 -12.85 -10.05 4.55
C ALA A 177 -13.41 -9.92 3.12
N GLY A 178 -12.53 -9.80 2.11
CA GLY A 178 -12.95 -9.74 0.71
C GLY A 178 -13.72 -10.98 0.24
N PHE A 179 -13.34 -12.17 0.67
CA PHE A 179 -14.12 -13.38 0.39
C PHE A 179 -15.49 -13.37 1.06
N ASN A 180 -15.59 -12.82 2.26
CA ASN A 180 -16.82 -12.77 3.04
C ASN A 180 -17.77 -11.62 2.62
N GLU A 181 -17.28 -10.60 1.91
CA GLU A 181 -18.10 -9.53 1.33
C GLU A 181 -19.09 -10.04 0.26
N ILE A 182 -18.82 -11.20 -0.33
CA ILE A 182 -19.66 -11.75 -1.38
C ILE A 182 -20.97 -12.23 -0.77
N SER A 183 -22.08 -11.62 -1.22
CA SER A 183 -23.40 -11.85 -0.66
C SER A 183 -23.79 -13.33 -0.66
N ALA A 184 -24.47 -13.75 0.40
CA ALA A 184 -24.99 -15.11 0.55
C ALA A 184 -25.95 -15.49 -0.60
N GLU A 185 -26.65 -14.51 -1.17
CA GLU A 185 -27.57 -14.70 -2.31
C GLU A 185 -26.83 -15.20 -3.57
N LYS A 186 -25.66 -14.61 -3.88
CA LYS A 186 -24.83 -15.07 -5.01
C LYS A 186 -24.34 -16.49 -4.79
N GLN A 187 -23.98 -16.83 -3.56
CA GLN A 187 -23.55 -18.19 -3.22
C GLN A 187 -24.73 -19.18 -3.28
N LEU A 188 -25.91 -18.75 -2.85
CA LEU A 188 -27.14 -19.55 -2.96
C LEU A 188 -27.52 -19.81 -4.42
N LEU A 189 -27.47 -18.77 -5.26
CA LEU A 189 -27.73 -18.91 -6.70
C LEU A 189 -26.81 -19.96 -7.33
N MET A 190 -25.51 -19.95 -7.00
CA MET A 190 -24.58 -20.96 -7.52
C MET A 190 -24.98 -22.38 -7.07
N ARG A 191 -25.46 -22.55 -5.85
CA ARG A 191 -25.94 -23.84 -5.36
C ARG A 191 -27.21 -24.30 -6.07
N THR A 192 -28.17 -23.39 -6.34
CA THR A 192 -29.40 -23.74 -7.09
C THR A 192 -29.09 -24.13 -8.54
N LEU A 193 -27.99 -23.62 -9.11
CA LEU A 193 -27.47 -24.01 -10.41
C LEU A 193 -26.62 -25.31 -10.36
N GLY A 194 -26.56 -25.99 -9.23
CA GLY A 194 -25.83 -27.26 -9.06
C GLY A 194 -24.31 -27.11 -8.96
N ALA A 195 -23.78 -25.88 -8.73
CA ALA A 195 -22.36 -25.66 -8.59
C ALA A 195 -21.81 -26.22 -7.28
N ASN A 196 -20.67 -26.91 -7.35
CA ASN A 196 -19.94 -27.34 -6.18
C ASN A 196 -19.16 -26.18 -5.53
N LYS A 197 -18.59 -26.41 -4.34
CA LYS A 197 -17.89 -25.38 -3.56
C LYS A 197 -16.67 -24.80 -4.31
N MET A 198 -15.91 -25.65 -5.02
CA MET A 198 -14.76 -25.22 -5.81
C MET A 198 -15.19 -24.35 -7.01
N GLN A 199 -16.27 -24.72 -7.69
CA GLN A 199 -16.82 -23.93 -8.77
C GLN A 199 -17.33 -22.57 -8.30
N THR A 200 -18.00 -22.53 -7.15
CA THR A 200 -18.43 -21.27 -6.52
C THR A 200 -17.23 -20.41 -6.16
N PHE A 201 -16.18 -20.99 -5.60
CA PHE A 201 -14.97 -20.27 -5.25
C PHE A 201 -14.29 -19.67 -6.49
N LEU A 202 -13.96 -20.50 -7.49
CA LEU A 202 -13.19 -20.07 -8.66
C LEU A 202 -13.97 -19.16 -9.61
N LYS A 203 -15.30 -19.36 -9.75
CA LYS A 203 -16.11 -18.62 -10.73
C LYS A 203 -16.78 -17.36 -10.15
N VAL A 204 -16.98 -17.29 -8.84
CA VAL A 204 -17.68 -16.17 -8.21
C VAL A 204 -16.87 -15.50 -7.13
N ILE A 205 -16.41 -16.25 -6.11
CA ILE A 205 -15.76 -15.63 -4.94
C ILE A 205 -14.44 -15.00 -5.35
N LEU A 206 -13.54 -15.76 -5.93
CA LEU A 206 -12.20 -15.30 -6.28
C LEU A 206 -12.23 -14.13 -7.28
N PRO A 207 -12.96 -14.18 -8.41
CA PRO A 207 -13.02 -13.05 -9.33
C PRO A 207 -13.66 -11.80 -8.73
N ALA A 208 -14.72 -11.95 -7.92
CA ALA A 208 -15.38 -10.83 -7.27
C ALA A 208 -14.52 -10.19 -6.17
N SER A 209 -13.60 -10.94 -5.56
CA SER A 209 -12.69 -10.45 -4.51
C SER A 209 -11.39 -9.85 -5.07
N VAL A 210 -11.14 -9.91 -6.37
CA VAL A 210 -9.90 -9.37 -6.97
C VAL A 210 -9.62 -7.91 -6.58
N PRO A 211 -10.58 -6.97 -6.59
CA PRO A 211 -10.32 -5.61 -6.16
C PRO A 211 -9.83 -5.52 -4.71
N THR A 212 -10.45 -6.29 -3.81
CA THR A 212 -10.07 -6.34 -2.39
C THR A 212 -8.70 -7.00 -2.21
N ILE A 213 -8.39 -8.06 -2.99
CA ILE A 213 -7.07 -8.71 -2.98
C ILE A 213 -5.99 -7.72 -3.44
N ILE A 214 -6.23 -6.94 -4.50
CA ILE A 214 -5.28 -5.90 -4.95
C ILE A 214 -5.09 -4.85 -3.85
N GLY A 215 -6.16 -4.46 -3.15
CA GLY A 215 -6.08 -3.60 -1.98
C GLY A 215 -5.23 -4.19 -0.85
N ALA A 216 -5.42 -5.48 -0.56
CA ALA A 216 -4.63 -6.22 0.42
C ALA A 216 -3.14 -6.25 0.04
N LEU A 217 -2.81 -6.49 -1.22
CA LEU A 217 -1.42 -6.47 -1.71
C LEU A 217 -0.76 -5.11 -1.48
N LYS A 218 -1.43 -4.02 -1.84
CA LYS A 218 -0.91 -2.66 -1.62
C LYS A 218 -0.64 -2.39 -0.14
N LEU A 219 -1.57 -2.79 0.72
CA LEU A 219 -1.41 -2.64 2.17
C LEU A 219 -0.26 -3.50 2.70
N SER A 220 -0.15 -4.75 2.25
CA SER A 220 0.89 -5.69 2.67
C SER A 220 2.30 -5.23 2.28
N VAL A 221 2.48 -4.62 1.10
CA VAL A 221 3.77 -3.99 0.72
C VAL A 221 4.18 -2.94 1.75
N GLY A 222 3.27 -2.01 2.07
CA GLY A 222 3.54 -0.97 3.06
C GLY A 222 3.85 -1.54 4.45
N MET A 223 3.10 -2.56 4.87
CA MET A 223 3.30 -3.20 6.16
C MET A 223 4.60 -4.02 6.24
N SER A 224 4.99 -4.70 5.15
CA SER A 224 6.29 -5.39 5.06
C SER A 224 7.44 -4.39 5.15
N TRP A 225 7.31 -3.24 4.48
CA TRP A 225 8.30 -2.17 4.55
C TRP A 225 8.48 -1.67 5.98
N VAL A 226 7.39 -1.42 6.71
CA VAL A 226 7.44 -1.04 8.13
C VAL A 226 8.13 -2.13 8.95
N GLY A 227 7.79 -3.40 8.72
CA GLY A 227 8.40 -4.54 9.42
C GLY A 227 9.91 -4.62 9.22
N VAL A 228 10.37 -4.44 7.97
CA VAL A 228 11.80 -4.43 7.62
C VAL A 228 12.51 -3.26 8.27
N ILE A 229 12.03 -2.03 8.10
CA ILE A 229 12.68 -0.84 8.68
C ILE A 229 12.83 -0.98 10.21
N VAL A 230 11.80 -1.47 10.89
CA VAL A 230 11.87 -1.72 12.35
C VAL A 230 12.85 -2.82 12.68
N GLY A 231 12.88 -3.91 11.91
CA GLY A 231 13.83 -5.00 12.08
C GLY A 231 15.27 -4.53 11.88
N GLU A 232 15.54 -3.81 10.81
CA GLU A 232 16.85 -3.22 10.54
C GLU A 232 17.29 -2.25 11.65
N TYR A 233 16.36 -1.45 12.13
CA TYR A 233 16.58 -0.55 13.27
C TYR A 233 17.05 -1.28 14.52
N LEU A 234 16.51 -2.47 14.79
CA LEU A 234 16.81 -3.23 16.00
C LEU A 234 18.08 -4.05 15.93
N VAL A 235 18.40 -4.65 14.78
CA VAL A 235 19.45 -5.70 14.71
C VAL A 235 20.34 -5.65 13.48
N SER A 236 20.06 -4.77 12.50
CA SER A 236 20.84 -4.80 11.25
C SER A 236 22.20 -4.10 11.39
N LYS A 237 23.11 -4.50 10.50
CA LYS A 237 24.38 -3.80 10.23
C LYS A 237 24.34 -3.05 8.90
N SER A 238 23.21 -3.09 8.20
CA SER A 238 23.01 -2.47 6.88
C SER A 238 21.52 -2.30 6.62
N GLY A 239 21.16 -1.50 5.61
CA GLY A 239 19.79 -1.19 5.28
C GLY A 239 19.40 0.26 5.63
N LEU A 240 18.20 0.67 5.21
CA LEU A 240 17.72 2.04 5.46
C LEU A 240 17.38 2.27 6.94
N GLY A 241 16.82 1.26 7.63
CA GLY A 241 16.57 1.31 9.06
C GLY A 241 17.85 1.42 9.88
N TYR A 242 18.91 0.72 9.47
CA TYR A 242 20.25 0.89 10.03
C TYR A 242 20.78 2.30 9.82
N LEU A 243 20.62 2.89 8.62
CA LEU A 243 21.04 4.26 8.35
C LEU A 243 20.30 5.29 9.20
N ILE A 244 19.05 5.05 9.56
CA ILE A 244 18.29 5.91 10.47
C ILE A 244 18.97 5.99 11.83
N VAL A 245 19.54 4.89 12.32
CA VAL A 245 20.19 4.82 13.64
C VAL A 245 21.65 5.25 13.58
N TYR A 246 22.40 4.77 12.59
CA TYR A 246 23.86 4.80 12.59
C TYR A 246 24.46 5.57 11.40
N GLY A 247 23.70 5.98 10.40
CA GLY A 247 24.18 6.50 9.11
C GLY A 247 24.86 7.87 9.12
N GLY A 248 25.04 8.47 10.30
CA GLY A 248 25.60 9.82 10.41
C GLY A 248 27.11 9.93 10.59
N GLY A 249 27.88 8.82 10.57
CA GLY A 249 29.36 8.88 10.73
C GLY A 249 29.85 9.54 12.03
N GLY A 250 29.01 9.61 13.03
CA GLY A 250 29.25 10.21 14.34
C GLY A 250 28.08 10.01 15.28
N GLY A 251 27.31 8.94 15.08
CA GLY A 251 26.13 8.63 15.88
C GLY A 251 24.87 9.37 15.38
N PHE A 252 23.79 8.65 15.25
CA PHE A 252 22.40 9.14 15.15
C PHE A 252 22.10 10.24 14.12
N VAL A 253 21.63 9.83 12.92
CA VAL A 253 21.05 10.80 11.96
C VAL A 253 19.61 11.19 12.35
N PHE A 254 18.92 10.33 13.11
CA PHE A 254 17.50 10.53 13.44
C PHE A 254 17.10 10.22 14.86
N ILE A 255 17.97 9.62 15.65
CA ILE A 255 17.69 9.37 17.06
C ILE A 255 18.89 9.86 17.85
N GLY A 256 18.77 10.96 18.12
CA GLY A 256 19.17 11.42 19.36
C GLY A 256 17.92 11.94 19.74
#